data_3b0bb09570ad610b87b86977a6d061d6
#
_entry.id   3b0bb09570ad610b87b86977a6d061d6
#
_cell.length_a   1.000
_cell.length_b   1.000
_cell.length_c   1.000
_cell.angle_alpha   90.00
_cell.angle_beta   90.00
_cell.angle_gamma   90.00
#
_symmetry.space_group_name_H-M   'P 1'
#
loop_
_entity.id
_entity.type
_entity.pdbx_description
1 polymer ?
#
loop_
_entity_poly.entity_id
_entity_poly.type
_entity_poly.pdbx_seq_one_letter_code
_entity_poly.pdbx_strand_id
1 'polypeptide(L)'
;MSIPPDSIVQDVVITTQSPAFYQQLPAYDDLGHSAKQGHYATLPADWLVVISDVKGSTEALLRGKYKDINAIAVAMIVAVRNCFTNTALPFVFGGDGATICVPPGNEEQLRQCLTSCQQRAIGLHLELRIALIPATTLYAAGQTIGVSKLKVSPHYQQACFSGGGIRYAEKILKDPVLNQAFLIENAQPNADYSGFECRWSNVTSRHGETLSLIIEASSPQQYEQVLQHLQQITGGREHYHPIASEQLSFAWSPARLATEINIRTETKSLVSRFRYYLHLVFMNLIGGWLMSRKIKTDATDWGAYKQDFIANCDFIKFEDGLKMCISCTPVQREAIIEYLSSQEQAGQITFGIHVASAALITCMITAYQSEHIHFIDGADGGYSLAALNLKNKRTTRPARR
;
A
#
# COMPACT_ATOMS: atom_id res chain seq x y z
N MET A 1 -20.38 31.61 36.84
CA MET A 1 -19.98 30.25 36.45
C MET A 1 -18.85 30.38 35.47
N SER A 2 -17.65 30.19 35.92
CA SER A 2 -16.39 30.32 35.18
C SER A 2 -16.15 29.06 34.35
N ILE A 3 -15.84 29.24 33.07
CA ILE A 3 -15.41 28.23 32.12
C ILE A 3 -14.00 27.78 32.54
N PRO A 4 -13.69 26.47 32.63
CA PRO A 4 -12.35 26.02 32.94
C PRO A 4 -11.43 26.25 31.72
N PRO A 5 -10.14 26.58 31.95
CA PRO A 5 -9.19 26.84 30.90
C PRO A 5 -8.81 25.56 30.14
N ASP A 6 -8.51 25.79 28.87
CA ASP A 6 -8.03 24.88 27.85
C ASP A 6 -7.13 23.76 28.39
N SER A 7 -7.49 22.54 27.98
CA SER A 7 -6.61 21.38 28.07
C SER A 7 -5.36 21.67 27.24
N ILE A 8 -4.26 21.94 27.91
CA ILE A 8 -2.92 22.01 27.34
C ILE A 8 -2.66 20.70 26.61
N VAL A 9 -2.70 20.74 25.29
CA VAL A 9 -2.09 19.72 24.45
C VAL A 9 -0.60 19.76 24.81
N GLN A 10 -0.14 18.78 25.56
CA GLN A 10 1.28 18.60 25.78
C GLN A 10 1.93 18.40 24.39
N ASP A 11 2.69 19.39 23.95
CA ASP A 11 3.65 19.22 22.88
C ASP A 11 4.60 18.09 23.27
N VAL A 12 4.33 16.89 22.78
CA VAL A 12 5.26 15.78 22.88
C VAL A 12 6.46 16.18 22.03
N VAL A 13 7.51 16.64 22.68
CA VAL A 13 8.81 16.86 22.04
C VAL A 13 9.32 15.50 21.58
N ILE A 14 8.92 15.10 20.39
CA ILE A 14 9.46 13.91 19.73
C ILE A 14 10.91 14.24 19.40
N THR A 15 11.85 13.63 20.12
CA THR A 15 13.27 13.77 19.82
C THR A 15 13.52 13.33 18.38
N THR A 16 14.06 14.23 17.56
CA THR A 16 14.18 14.12 16.11
C THR A 16 15.12 13.00 15.61
N GLN A 17 15.65 12.15 16.47
CA GLN A 17 16.62 11.09 16.16
C GLN A 17 16.26 9.75 16.83
N SER A 18 14.99 9.36 16.85
CA SER A 18 14.58 8.13 17.49
C SER A 18 14.15 7.08 16.47
N PRO A 19 14.70 5.85 16.48
CA PRO A 19 14.14 4.72 15.71
C PRO A 19 12.68 4.44 16.05
N ALA A 20 12.22 4.86 17.24
CA ALA A 20 10.83 4.71 17.69
C ALA A 20 9.91 5.83 17.21
N PHE A 21 10.36 6.76 16.36
CA PHE A 21 9.57 7.90 15.88
C PHE A 21 8.15 7.49 15.48
N TYR A 22 8.01 6.57 14.53
CA TYR A 22 6.69 6.18 14.04
C TYR A 22 5.87 5.44 15.11
N GLN A 23 6.50 4.65 15.96
CA GLN A 23 5.82 3.94 17.04
C GLN A 23 5.17 4.89 18.06
N GLN A 24 5.80 6.02 18.32
CA GLN A 24 5.36 7.04 19.29
C GLN A 24 4.25 7.96 18.76
N LEU A 25 4.01 8.00 17.43
CA LEU A 25 2.96 8.84 16.87
C LEU A 25 1.57 8.41 17.37
N PRO A 26 0.69 9.38 17.70
CA PRO A 26 -0.70 9.07 17.99
C PRO A 26 -1.39 8.50 16.75
N ALA A 27 -2.33 7.58 16.95
CA ALA A 27 -3.18 7.04 15.89
C ALA A 27 -4.56 7.70 15.93
N TYR A 28 -5.06 8.12 14.78
CA TYR A 28 -6.36 8.76 14.60
C TYR A 28 -7.36 7.79 13.98
N ASP A 29 -8.61 7.84 14.40
CA ASP A 29 -9.65 6.90 13.94
C ASP A 29 -10.37 7.35 12.66
N ASP A 30 -10.12 8.59 12.18
CA ASP A 30 -10.81 9.16 11.02
C ASP A 30 -9.84 9.54 9.90
N LEU A 31 -10.13 9.02 8.70
CA LEU A 31 -9.38 9.34 7.48
C LEU A 31 -9.49 10.82 7.09
N GLY A 32 -10.64 11.47 7.33
CA GLY A 32 -10.81 12.91 7.11
C GLY A 32 -9.84 13.73 7.96
N HIS A 33 -9.53 13.27 9.17
CA HIS A 33 -8.50 13.87 10.01
C HIS A 33 -7.09 13.66 9.44
N SER A 34 -6.84 12.55 8.71
CA SER A 34 -5.55 12.31 8.08
C SER A 34 -5.21 13.31 6.97
N ALA A 35 -6.17 14.07 6.46
CA ALA A 35 -5.94 15.18 5.54
C ALA A 35 -5.59 16.51 6.25
N LYS A 36 -5.79 16.61 7.59
CA LYS A 36 -5.55 17.85 8.35
C LYS A 36 -4.06 18.01 8.70
N GLN A 37 -3.47 19.14 8.34
CA GLN A 37 -2.04 19.41 8.54
C GLN A 37 -1.55 19.25 9.99
N GLY A 38 -2.36 19.57 10.99
CA GLY A 38 -2.00 19.50 12.41
C GLY A 38 -1.76 18.08 12.96
N HIS A 39 -2.03 17.03 12.18
CA HIS A 39 -1.87 15.63 12.61
C HIS A 39 -0.61 14.96 12.07
N TYR A 40 0.22 15.70 11.35
CA TYR A 40 1.45 15.17 10.76
C TYR A 40 2.67 15.62 11.55
N ALA A 41 3.49 14.65 11.94
CA ALA A 41 4.84 14.90 12.44
C ALA A 41 5.85 14.81 11.30
N THR A 42 6.83 15.69 11.27
CA THR A 42 7.89 15.66 10.26
C THR A 42 8.78 14.44 10.47
N LEU A 43 9.04 13.67 9.41
CA LEU A 43 9.97 12.54 9.44
C LEU A 43 11.36 13.05 9.88
N PRO A 44 12.07 12.35 10.80
CA PRO A 44 13.41 12.79 11.20
C PRO A 44 14.37 12.90 10.01
N ALA A 45 15.23 13.89 10.03
CA ALA A 45 16.10 14.24 8.90
C ALA A 45 17.16 13.15 8.59
N ASP A 46 17.53 12.35 9.57
CA ASP A 46 18.47 11.24 9.45
C ASP A 46 17.85 9.94 8.90
N TRP A 47 16.52 9.91 8.70
CA TRP A 47 15.85 8.77 8.11
C TRP A 47 16.06 8.70 6.59
N LEU A 48 15.88 7.49 6.07
CA LEU A 48 15.99 7.19 4.65
C LEU A 48 14.62 6.85 4.07
N VAL A 49 14.36 7.30 2.86
CA VAL A 49 13.19 6.93 2.07
C VAL A 49 13.59 5.87 1.07
N VAL A 50 13.11 4.66 1.26
CA VAL A 50 13.15 3.58 0.27
C VAL A 50 11.94 3.73 -0.62
N ILE A 51 12.14 3.96 -1.90
CA ILE A 51 11.05 4.06 -2.88
C ILE A 51 11.32 3.15 -4.06
N SER A 52 10.29 2.46 -4.52
CA SER A 52 10.37 1.55 -5.66
C SER A 52 9.25 1.78 -6.67
N ASP A 53 9.51 1.35 -7.91
CA ASP A 53 8.55 1.41 -9.02
C ASP A 53 8.93 0.35 -10.08
N VAL A 54 7.94 -0.34 -10.62
CA VAL A 54 8.15 -1.29 -11.72
C VAL A 54 8.23 -0.53 -13.04
N LYS A 55 9.41 -0.54 -13.67
CA LYS A 55 9.62 0.11 -14.96
C LYS A 55 8.78 -0.57 -16.05
N GLY A 56 8.04 0.24 -16.81
CA GLY A 56 7.15 -0.28 -17.85
C GLY A 56 5.97 -1.06 -17.28
N SER A 57 5.49 -0.71 -16.06
CA SER A 57 4.36 -1.37 -15.41
C SER A 57 3.13 -1.45 -16.32
N THR A 58 2.79 -0.39 -17.05
CA THR A 58 1.66 -0.39 -18.00
C THR A 58 1.79 -1.47 -19.09
N GLU A 59 2.97 -1.65 -19.67
CA GLU A 59 3.21 -2.70 -20.68
C GLU A 59 3.17 -4.09 -20.05
N ALA A 60 3.71 -4.25 -18.85
CA ALA A 60 3.63 -5.50 -18.11
C ALA A 60 2.18 -5.85 -17.71
N LEU A 61 1.34 -4.85 -17.38
CA LEU A 61 -0.09 -5.03 -17.15
C LEU A 61 -0.82 -5.56 -18.40
N LEU A 62 -0.54 -5.01 -19.57
CA LEU A 62 -1.11 -5.49 -20.84
C LEU A 62 -0.72 -6.94 -21.14
N ARG A 63 0.42 -7.42 -20.60
CA ARG A 63 0.85 -8.82 -20.66
C ARG A 63 0.26 -9.70 -19.54
N GLY A 64 -0.68 -9.19 -18.74
CA GLY A 64 -1.33 -9.92 -17.65
C GLY A 64 -0.49 -10.09 -16.38
N LYS A 65 0.59 -9.28 -16.19
CA LYS A 65 1.52 -9.37 -15.06
C LYS A 65 1.08 -8.61 -13.81
N TYR A 66 -0.18 -8.17 -13.73
CA TYR A 66 -0.68 -7.34 -12.63
C TYR A 66 -0.42 -7.96 -11.24
N LYS A 67 -0.60 -9.29 -11.11
CA LYS A 67 -0.36 -9.99 -9.85
C LYS A 67 1.12 -9.97 -9.45
N ASP A 68 2.03 -10.18 -10.41
CA ASP A 68 3.47 -10.17 -10.19
C ASP A 68 3.95 -8.75 -9.81
N ILE A 69 3.38 -7.71 -10.43
CA ILE A 69 3.68 -6.31 -10.15
C ILE A 69 3.31 -5.96 -8.71
N ASN A 70 2.07 -6.22 -8.29
CA ASN A 70 1.64 -5.95 -6.92
C ASN A 70 2.44 -6.78 -5.90
N ALA A 71 2.71 -8.04 -6.23
CA ALA A 71 3.42 -8.96 -5.34
C ALA A 71 4.86 -8.51 -5.08
N ILE A 72 5.59 -8.04 -6.08
CA ILE A 72 6.99 -7.59 -5.88
C ILE A 72 7.06 -6.33 -5.01
N ALA A 73 6.09 -5.42 -5.16
CA ALA A 73 6.00 -4.22 -4.31
C ALA A 73 5.74 -4.59 -2.84
N VAL A 74 4.78 -5.51 -2.58
CA VAL A 74 4.50 -5.98 -1.22
C VAL A 74 5.67 -6.83 -0.67
N ALA A 75 6.30 -7.67 -1.50
CA ALA A 75 7.45 -8.45 -1.08
C ALA A 75 8.62 -7.56 -0.62
N MET A 76 8.83 -6.41 -1.28
CA MET A 76 9.81 -5.42 -0.82
C MET A 76 9.43 -4.83 0.54
N ILE A 77 8.15 -4.49 0.77
CA ILE A 77 7.69 -4.02 2.09
C ILE A 77 8.02 -5.07 3.16
N VAL A 78 7.67 -6.33 2.92
CA VAL A 78 7.94 -7.44 3.85
C VAL A 78 9.43 -7.59 4.13
N ALA A 79 10.25 -7.63 3.07
CA ALA A 79 11.69 -7.83 3.19
C ALA A 79 12.36 -6.68 3.94
N VAL A 80 12.00 -5.42 3.66
CA VAL A 80 12.53 -4.26 4.38
C VAL A 80 12.09 -4.29 5.85
N ARG A 81 10.82 -4.58 6.16
CA ARG A 81 10.36 -4.71 7.55
C ARG A 81 11.13 -5.78 8.31
N ASN A 82 11.46 -6.90 7.66
CA ASN A 82 12.23 -7.98 8.27
C ASN A 82 13.70 -7.58 8.55
N CYS A 83 14.23 -6.53 7.92
CA CYS A 83 15.51 -5.91 8.31
C CYS A 83 15.41 -5.08 9.60
N PHE A 84 14.20 -4.71 10.05
CA PHE A 84 13.94 -3.81 11.19
C PHE A 84 12.92 -4.43 12.16
N THR A 85 13.17 -5.65 12.62
CA THR A 85 12.20 -6.49 13.37
C THR A 85 11.61 -5.85 14.63
N ASN A 86 12.31 -4.91 15.27
CA ASN A 86 11.88 -4.25 16.51
C ASN A 86 11.45 -2.79 16.29
N THR A 87 11.26 -2.36 15.02
CA THR A 87 10.95 -0.98 14.69
C THR A 87 9.70 -0.92 13.83
N ALA A 88 8.70 -0.19 14.27
CA ALA A 88 7.55 0.11 13.43
C ALA A 88 7.97 1.10 12.33
N LEU A 89 7.71 0.76 11.08
CA LEU A 89 8.08 1.56 9.92
C LEU A 89 6.83 2.13 9.25
N PRO A 90 6.79 3.43 8.91
CA PRO A 90 5.76 3.97 8.05
C PRO A 90 6.00 3.56 6.60
N PHE A 91 4.98 2.99 5.96
CA PHE A 91 5.03 2.57 4.56
C PHE A 91 3.69 2.77 3.87
N VAL A 92 3.74 2.80 2.54
CA VAL A 92 2.55 2.80 1.69
C VAL A 92 2.79 1.93 0.45
N PHE A 93 1.76 1.19 0.07
CA PHE A 93 1.71 0.40 -1.16
C PHE A 93 1.02 1.19 -2.26
N GLY A 94 1.68 1.34 -3.41
CA GLY A 94 1.22 2.14 -4.56
C GLY A 94 0.55 1.36 -5.69
N GLY A 95 0.59 0.02 -5.66
CA GLY A 95 0.18 -0.87 -6.76
C GLY A 95 1.39 -1.43 -7.51
N ASP A 96 2.15 -0.63 -8.23
CA ASP A 96 3.36 -1.02 -8.97
C ASP A 96 4.67 -0.62 -8.27
N GLY A 97 4.56 -0.11 -7.06
CA GLY A 97 5.68 0.26 -6.22
C GLY A 97 5.27 0.42 -4.77
N ALA A 98 6.24 0.73 -3.93
CA ALA A 98 6.02 1.00 -2.52
C ALA A 98 7.02 2.03 -2.01
N THR A 99 6.63 2.73 -0.95
CA THR A 99 7.49 3.65 -0.20
C THR A 99 7.56 3.20 1.25
N ILE A 100 8.77 3.15 1.81
CA ILE A 100 8.99 2.87 3.23
C ILE A 100 10.02 3.87 3.74
N CYS A 101 9.74 4.48 4.90
CA CYS A 101 10.75 5.27 5.58
C CYS A 101 11.40 4.43 6.69
N VAL A 102 12.72 4.44 6.74
CA VAL A 102 13.51 3.62 7.67
C VAL A 102 14.50 4.49 8.46
N PRO A 103 14.76 4.17 9.74
CA PRO A 103 15.79 4.85 10.53
C PRO A 103 17.19 4.46 10.03
N PRO A 104 18.23 5.25 10.36
CA PRO A 104 19.62 4.90 10.05
C PRO A 104 20.10 3.68 10.84
N GLY A 105 21.21 3.08 10.43
CA GLY A 105 21.96 2.07 11.18
C GLY A 105 21.96 0.67 10.59
N ASN A 106 21.13 0.38 9.57
CA ASN A 106 21.07 -0.94 8.93
C ASN A 106 21.28 -0.86 7.40
N GLU A 107 22.03 0.14 6.91
CA GLU A 107 22.12 0.46 5.48
C GLU A 107 22.69 -0.68 4.65
N GLU A 108 23.70 -1.40 5.14
CA GLU A 108 24.29 -2.53 4.41
C GLU A 108 23.30 -3.69 4.27
N GLN A 109 22.64 -4.08 5.35
CA GLN A 109 21.60 -5.12 5.31
C GLN A 109 20.43 -4.69 4.42
N LEU A 110 20.06 -3.41 4.49
CA LEU A 110 19.01 -2.85 3.64
C LEU A 110 19.39 -2.92 2.14
N ARG A 111 20.63 -2.55 1.77
CA ARG A 111 21.10 -2.66 0.39
C ARG A 111 21.08 -4.10 -0.11
N GLN A 112 21.53 -5.05 0.70
CA GLN A 112 21.49 -6.49 0.38
C GLN A 112 20.04 -6.96 0.17
N CYS A 113 19.13 -6.53 1.06
CA CYS A 113 17.70 -6.81 0.96
C CYS A 113 17.09 -6.26 -0.35
N LEU A 114 17.35 -5.00 -0.67
CA LEU A 114 16.80 -4.33 -1.85
C LEU A 114 17.39 -4.91 -3.15
N THR A 115 18.68 -5.30 -3.16
CA THR A 115 19.30 -6.03 -4.28
C THR A 115 18.61 -7.38 -4.50
N SER A 116 18.27 -8.10 -3.43
CA SER A 116 17.48 -9.33 -3.52
C SER A 116 16.11 -9.07 -4.15
N CYS A 117 15.43 -7.98 -3.77
CA CYS A 117 14.12 -7.60 -4.35
C CYS A 117 14.22 -7.35 -5.87
N GLN A 118 15.27 -6.67 -6.34
CA GLN A 118 15.52 -6.49 -7.77
C GLN A 118 15.74 -7.83 -8.50
N GLN A 119 16.48 -8.75 -7.91
CA GLN A 119 16.67 -10.09 -8.48
C GLN A 119 15.37 -10.90 -8.54
N ARG A 120 14.51 -10.78 -7.51
CA ARG A 120 13.17 -11.41 -7.53
C ARG A 120 12.30 -10.84 -8.63
N ALA A 121 12.35 -9.53 -8.86
CA ALA A 121 11.65 -8.88 -9.97
C ALA A 121 12.10 -9.44 -11.33
N ILE A 122 13.42 -9.59 -11.55
CA ILE A 122 13.95 -10.22 -12.77
C ILE A 122 13.44 -11.65 -12.93
N GLY A 123 13.33 -12.42 -11.84
CA GLY A 123 12.74 -13.76 -11.84
C GLY A 123 11.25 -13.79 -12.23
N LEU A 124 10.55 -12.69 -12.07
CA LEU A 124 9.17 -12.46 -12.52
C LEU A 124 9.06 -11.82 -13.92
N HIS A 125 10.20 -11.61 -14.60
CA HIS A 125 10.31 -10.86 -15.86
C HIS A 125 9.85 -9.41 -15.72
N LEU A 126 10.19 -8.76 -14.61
CA LEU A 126 9.96 -7.36 -14.31
C LEU A 126 11.29 -6.66 -14.03
N GLU A 127 11.34 -5.36 -14.25
CA GLU A 127 12.44 -4.48 -13.85
C GLU A 127 11.97 -3.59 -12.70
N LEU A 128 12.52 -3.81 -11.49
CA LEU A 128 12.20 -3.02 -10.31
C LEU A 128 13.26 -1.95 -10.10
N ARG A 129 12.90 -0.68 -10.26
CA ARG A 129 13.72 0.45 -9.87
C ARG A 129 13.56 0.67 -8.38
N ILE A 130 14.68 0.91 -7.69
CA ILE A 130 14.66 1.24 -6.26
C ILE A 130 15.67 2.35 -6.03
N ALA A 131 15.27 3.36 -5.27
CA ALA A 131 16.15 4.41 -4.76
C ALA A 131 16.12 4.45 -3.23
N LEU A 132 17.26 4.78 -2.66
CA LEU A 132 17.46 5.01 -1.24
C LEU A 132 17.85 6.48 -1.05
N ILE A 133 16.88 7.30 -0.65
CA ILE A 133 17.00 8.76 -0.64
C ILE A 133 17.02 9.25 0.81
N PRO A 134 18.09 9.95 1.27
CA PRO A 134 18.07 10.60 2.58
C PRO A 134 16.97 11.65 2.67
N ALA A 135 16.25 11.72 3.79
CA ALA A 135 15.20 12.71 4.00
C ALA A 135 15.75 14.15 3.88
N THR A 136 17.01 14.37 4.30
CA THR A 136 17.72 15.65 4.12
C THR A 136 17.80 16.12 2.67
N THR A 137 17.92 15.20 1.71
CA THR A 137 17.93 15.53 0.27
C THR A 137 16.59 16.14 -0.16
N LEU A 138 15.50 15.59 0.33
CA LEU A 138 14.16 16.08 0.01
C LEU A 138 13.88 17.41 0.71
N TYR A 139 14.34 17.57 1.95
CA TYR A 139 14.24 18.84 2.69
C TYR A 139 15.07 19.96 2.06
N ALA A 140 16.29 19.66 1.59
CA ALA A 140 17.12 20.62 0.85
C ALA A 140 16.48 21.08 -0.47
N ALA A 141 15.59 20.26 -1.05
CA ALA A 141 14.80 20.63 -2.23
C ALA A 141 13.50 21.38 -1.88
N GLY A 142 13.32 21.80 -0.62
CA GLY A 142 12.14 22.53 -0.15
C GLY A 142 10.88 21.67 0.02
N GLN A 143 11.03 20.32 0.01
CA GLN A 143 9.93 19.39 0.25
C GLN A 143 9.94 18.96 1.71
N THR A 144 8.79 18.50 2.23
CA THR A 144 8.69 17.93 3.57
C THR A 144 8.08 16.54 3.51
N ILE A 145 8.33 15.72 4.53
CA ILE A 145 7.64 14.43 4.70
C ILE A 145 6.95 14.48 6.05
N GLY A 146 5.66 14.76 6.01
CA GLY A 146 4.79 14.61 7.15
C GLY A 146 4.30 13.16 7.25
N VAL A 147 4.34 12.58 8.45
CA VAL A 147 3.87 11.23 8.74
C VAL A 147 2.76 11.31 9.78
N SER A 148 1.64 10.69 9.50
CA SER A 148 0.52 10.50 10.42
C SER A 148 0.16 9.03 10.48
N LYS A 149 -0.66 8.64 11.48
CA LYS A 149 -1.04 7.27 11.70
C LYS A 149 -2.55 7.15 11.77
N LEU A 150 -3.15 6.38 10.86
CA LEU A 150 -4.56 6.06 10.83
C LEU A 150 -4.81 4.70 11.49
N LYS A 151 -5.69 4.63 12.47
CA LYS A 151 -6.15 3.37 13.06
C LYS A 151 -7.25 2.77 12.17
N VAL A 152 -6.88 1.79 11.36
CA VAL A 152 -7.79 1.11 10.44
C VAL A 152 -8.62 0.06 11.18
N SER A 153 -8.00 -0.67 12.11
CA SER A 153 -8.61 -1.69 12.97
C SER A 153 -7.92 -1.73 14.34
N PRO A 154 -8.39 -2.56 15.30
CA PRO A 154 -7.65 -2.77 16.55
C PRO A 154 -6.21 -3.28 16.35
N HIS A 155 -5.93 -3.93 15.22
CA HIS A 155 -4.65 -4.59 14.94
C HIS A 155 -3.87 -3.98 13.77
N TYR A 156 -4.45 -3.03 13.03
CA TYR A 156 -3.80 -2.40 11.89
C TYR A 156 -3.80 -0.88 12.01
N GLN A 157 -2.60 -0.32 12.01
CA GLN A 157 -2.35 1.12 11.93
C GLN A 157 -1.60 1.42 10.64
N GLN A 158 -2.20 2.26 9.81
CA GLN A 158 -1.70 2.63 8.49
C GLN A 158 -0.97 3.97 8.53
N ALA A 159 0.17 4.07 7.85
CA ALA A 159 0.83 5.34 7.66
C ALA A 159 0.10 6.19 6.61
N CYS A 160 0.00 7.49 6.89
CA CYS A 160 -0.42 8.51 5.94
C CYS A 160 0.75 9.48 5.73
N PHE A 161 0.96 9.91 4.49
CA PHE A 161 2.05 10.81 4.12
C PHE A 161 1.52 12.10 3.51
N SER A 162 2.21 13.21 3.80
CA SER A 162 1.92 14.53 3.25
C SER A 162 3.20 15.37 3.10
N GLY A 163 3.09 16.53 2.46
CA GLY A 163 4.18 17.51 2.36
C GLY A 163 4.99 17.45 1.07
N GLY A 164 4.60 16.59 0.12
CA GLY A 164 5.17 16.53 -1.22
C GLY A 164 6.50 15.78 -1.34
N GLY A 165 7.14 15.40 -0.20
CA GLY A 165 8.44 14.73 -0.20
C GLY A 165 8.42 13.36 -0.86
N ILE A 166 7.37 12.58 -0.64
CA ILE A 166 7.22 11.25 -1.28
C ILE A 166 7.01 11.40 -2.79
N ARG A 167 6.17 12.33 -3.21
CA ARG A 167 5.96 12.65 -4.63
C ARG A 167 7.25 13.12 -5.31
N TYR A 168 8.07 13.90 -4.61
CA TYR A 168 9.36 14.35 -5.13
C TYR A 168 10.38 13.19 -5.18
N ALA A 169 10.38 12.29 -4.20
CA ALA A 169 11.19 11.07 -4.24
C ALA A 169 10.82 10.18 -5.44
N GLU A 170 9.51 10.05 -5.76
CA GLU A 170 9.04 9.35 -6.96
C GLU A 170 9.55 10.01 -8.26
N LYS A 171 9.56 11.37 -8.30
CA LYS A 171 10.13 12.10 -9.43
C LYS A 171 11.63 11.84 -9.56
N ILE A 172 12.39 11.84 -8.47
CA ILE A 172 13.83 11.49 -8.48
C ILE A 172 14.01 10.08 -9.03
N LEU A 173 13.26 9.08 -8.53
CA LEU A 173 13.37 7.70 -8.96
C LEU A 173 13.13 7.52 -10.47
N LYS A 174 12.18 8.28 -11.04
CA LYS A 174 11.81 8.18 -12.46
C LYS A 174 12.71 9.01 -13.40
N ASP A 175 13.47 9.96 -12.88
CA ASP A 175 14.38 10.81 -13.66
C ASP A 175 15.75 10.13 -13.81
N PRO A 176 16.22 9.82 -15.05
CA PRO A 176 17.45 9.06 -15.27
C PRO A 176 18.73 9.82 -14.88
N VAL A 177 18.67 11.13 -14.67
CA VAL A 177 19.81 11.95 -14.21
C VAL A 177 19.82 12.04 -12.69
N LEU A 178 18.67 12.40 -12.11
CA LEU A 178 18.56 12.61 -10.65
C LEU A 178 18.72 11.33 -9.85
N ASN A 179 18.27 10.19 -10.39
CA ASN A 179 18.28 8.92 -9.65
C ASN A 179 19.69 8.31 -9.48
N GLN A 180 20.66 8.67 -10.31
CA GLN A 180 22.00 8.06 -10.32
C GLN A 180 22.69 8.09 -8.95
N ALA A 181 22.48 9.16 -8.18
CA ALA A 181 23.06 9.30 -6.84
C ALA A 181 22.37 8.43 -5.76
N PHE A 182 21.19 7.88 -6.05
CA PHE A 182 20.32 7.21 -5.07
C PHE A 182 19.99 5.76 -5.44
N LEU A 183 20.39 5.30 -6.63
CA LEU A 183 20.24 3.90 -7.01
C LEU A 183 21.04 3.01 -6.08
N ILE A 184 20.54 1.80 -5.88
CA ILE A 184 21.21 0.83 -5.05
C ILE A 184 22.39 0.28 -5.82
N GLU A 185 23.60 0.37 -5.23
CA GLU A 185 24.77 -0.33 -5.71
C GLU A 185 24.59 -1.85 -5.53
N ASN A 186 25.17 -2.64 -6.43
CA ASN A 186 25.14 -4.09 -6.36
C ASN A 186 25.76 -4.59 -5.05
N ALA A 187 24.93 -5.05 -4.14
CA ALA A 187 25.31 -5.75 -2.92
C ALA A 187 25.07 -7.25 -3.07
N GLN A 188 25.64 -8.07 -2.18
CA GLN A 188 25.31 -9.49 -2.13
C GLN A 188 23.83 -9.63 -1.74
N PRO A 189 22.99 -10.26 -2.59
CA PRO A 189 21.55 -10.32 -2.34
C PRO A 189 21.26 -11.19 -1.11
N ASN A 190 20.58 -10.62 -0.14
CA ASN A 190 20.12 -11.34 1.04
C ASN A 190 18.84 -10.69 1.57
N ALA A 191 17.70 -11.40 1.54
CA ALA A 191 16.44 -10.91 2.06
C ALA A 191 15.61 -12.04 2.65
N ASP A 192 14.94 -11.74 3.75
CA ASP A 192 13.90 -12.59 4.33
C ASP A 192 12.52 -12.12 3.87
N TYR A 193 11.82 -12.98 3.11
CA TYR A 193 10.45 -12.77 2.65
C TYR A 193 9.42 -13.46 3.55
N SER A 194 9.77 -13.87 4.77
CA SER A 194 8.83 -14.48 5.72
C SER A 194 7.68 -13.51 6.00
N GLY A 195 6.46 -14.01 5.94
CA GLY A 195 5.26 -13.20 6.04
C GLY A 195 4.71 -12.70 4.70
N PHE A 196 5.43 -12.82 3.58
CA PHE A 196 4.83 -12.57 2.28
C PHE A 196 3.93 -13.75 1.87
N GLU A 197 2.65 -13.46 1.59
CA GLU A 197 1.68 -14.45 1.12
C GLU A 197 0.83 -13.89 -0.03
N CYS A 198 0.57 -14.72 -1.04
CA CYS A 198 -0.23 -14.37 -2.21
C CYS A 198 -1.13 -15.54 -2.63
N ARG A 199 -1.87 -16.09 -1.65
CA ARG A 199 -2.62 -17.37 -1.73
C ARG A 199 -4.09 -17.21 -2.02
N TRP A 200 -4.62 -15.99 -1.96
CA TRP A 200 -6.03 -15.74 -2.22
C TRP A 200 -6.30 -15.63 -3.71
N SER A 201 -7.46 -16.12 -4.11
CA SER A 201 -8.00 -15.86 -5.44
C SER A 201 -8.46 -14.41 -5.53
N ASN A 202 -8.53 -13.87 -6.76
CA ASN A 202 -9.19 -12.58 -6.97
C ASN A 202 -10.62 -12.64 -6.45
N VAL A 203 -11.06 -11.59 -5.79
CA VAL A 203 -12.40 -11.48 -5.22
C VAL A 203 -13.27 -10.69 -6.17
N THR A 204 -14.27 -11.36 -6.75
CA THR A 204 -15.24 -10.68 -7.62
C THR A 204 -15.98 -9.60 -6.83
N SER A 205 -16.19 -8.44 -7.42
CA SER A 205 -16.94 -7.37 -6.76
C SER A 205 -18.39 -7.79 -6.51
N ARG A 206 -18.86 -7.66 -5.25
CA ARG A 206 -20.24 -7.99 -4.89
C ARG A 206 -21.27 -7.02 -5.48
N HIS A 207 -20.84 -5.82 -5.88
CA HIS A 207 -21.68 -4.81 -6.51
C HIS A 207 -21.48 -4.72 -8.02
N GLY A 208 -20.70 -5.64 -8.60
CA GLY A 208 -20.43 -5.74 -10.03
C GLY A 208 -19.11 -5.12 -10.46
N GLU A 209 -18.66 -4.04 -9.84
CA GLU A 209 -17.45 -3.32 -10.21
C GLU A 209 -16.54 -3.04 -9.02
N THR A 210 -15.23 -3.13 -9.25
CA THR A 210 -14.17 -2.68 -8.34
C THR A 210 -13.55 -1.43 -8.94
N LEU A 211 -13.63 -0.31 -8.22
CA LEU A 211 -13.23 1.00 -8.69
C LEU A 211 -11.94 1.42 -7.98
N SER A 212 -10.85 1.58 -8.73
CA SER A 212 -9.62 2.17 -8.24
C SER A 212 -9.61 3.67 -8.54
N LEU A 213 -9.46 4.50 -7.51
CA LEU A 213 -9.49 5.96 -7.57
C LEU A 213 -8.17 6.53 -7.05
N ILE A 214 -7.66 7.56 -7.72
CA ILE A 214 -6.60 8.45 -7.24
C ILE A 214 -7.14 9.87 -7.34
N ILE A 215 -7.14 10.58 -6.22
CA ILE A 215 -7.70 11.93 -6.12
C ILE A 215 -6.65 12.85 -5.49
N GLU A 216 -6.33 13.93 -6.16
CA GLU A 216 -5.48 15.00 -5.66
C GLU A 216 -6.32 16.27 -5.53
N ALA A 217 -6.35 16.85 -4.34
CA ALA A 217 -7.10 18.05 -4.05
C ALA A 217 -6.17 19.23 -3.76
N SER A 218 -6.67 20.44 -3.97
CA SER A 218 -5.94 21.68 -3.71
C SER A 218 -5.92 22.07 -2.24
N SER A 219 -6.80 21.48 -1.41
CA SER A 219 -6.84 21.71 0.03
C SER A 219 -7.28 20.47 0.82
N PRO A 220 -6.89 20.37 2.10
CA PRO A 220 -7.33 19.28 2.98
C PRO A 220 -8.84 19.14 3.10
N GLN A 221 -9.58 20.25 3.13
CA GLN A 221 -11.03 20.27 3.25
C GLN A 221 -11.74 19.60 2.08
N GLN A 222 -11.14 19.67 0.89
CA GLN A 222 -11.71 19.03 -0.29
C GLN A 222 -11.62 17.50 -0.24
N TYR A 223 -10.59 16.93 0.39
CA TYR A 223 -10.54 15.49 0.62
C TYR A 223 -11.69 15.02 1.53
N GLU A 224 -11.96 15.78 2.58
CA GLU A 224 -13.08 15.48 3.51
C GLU A 224 -14.43 15.54 2.78
N GLN A 225 -14.66 16.58 1.96
CA GLN A 225 -15.88 16.73 1.15
C GLN A 225 -16.04 15.58 0.15
N VAL A 226 -14.96 15.19 -0.52
CA VAL A 226 -14.96 14.04 -1.46
C VAL A 226 -15.31 12.75 -0.71
N LEU A 227 -14.67 12.48 0.42
CA LEU A 227 -14.95 11.27 1.22
C LEU A 227 -16.41 11.23 1.69
N GLN A 228 -16.95 12.34 2.19
CA GLN A 228 -18.34 12.43 2.61
C GLN A 228 -19.30 12.18 1.43
N HIS A 229 -19.02 12.77 0.28
CA HIS A 229 -19.88 12.59 -0.89
C HIS A 229 -19.82 11.16 -1.46
N LEU A 230 -18.64 10.57 -1.54
CA LEU A 230 -18.49 9.15 -1.91
C LEU A 230 -19.26 8.24 -0.96
N GLN A 231 -19.22 8.54 0.34
CA GLN A 231 -19.98 7.80 1.35
C GLN A 231 -21.49 7.95 1.18
N GLN A 232 -21.99 9.14 0.79
CA GLN A 232 -23.40 9.35 0.47
C GLN A 232 -23.87 8.54 -0.75
N ILE A 233 -23.02 8.43 -1.80
CA ILE A 233 -23.35 7.66 -3.00
C ILE A 233 -23.31 6.15 -2.72
N THR A 234 -22.30 5.68 -1.99
CA THR A 234 -22.01 4.24 -1.86
C THR A 234 -22.58 3.62 -0.59
N GLY A 235 -23.04 4.40 0.36
CA GLY A 235 -23.34 3.96 1.72
C GLY A 235 -22.10 4.03 2.62
N GLY A 236 -22.13 3.41 3.78
CA GLY A 236 -21.00 3.41 4.70
C GLY A 236 -19.83 2.55 4.21
N ARG A 237 -18.68 2.63 4.93
CA ARG A 237 -17.45 1.88 4.65
C ARG A 237 -17.68 0.38 4.40
N GLU A 238 -18.63 -0.22 5.10
CA GLU A 238 -18.99 -1.64 4.96
C GLU A 238 -19.63 -1.95 3.60
N HIS A 239 -20.33 -1.01 2.99
CA HIS A 239 -20.99 -1.19 1.70
C HIS A 239 -20.00 -1.12 0.53
N TYR A 240 -19.08 -0.15 0.56
CA TYR A 240 -18.11 -0.01 -0.53
C TYR A 240 -16.81 -0.80 -0.31
N HIS A 241 -16.72 -1.61 0.76
CA HIS A 241 -15.56 -2.47 0.99
C HIS A 241 -15.36 -3.43 -0.19
N PRO A 242 -14.16 -3.50 -0.81
CA PRO A 242 -13.94 -4.28 -2.02
C PRO A 242 -13.95 -5.80 -1.80
N ILE A 243 -13.83 -6.25 -0.55
CA ILE A 243 -13.76 -7.67 -0.19
C ILE A 243 -14.98 -8.03 0.65
N ALA A 244 -15.64 -9.12 0.29
CA ALA A 244 -16.70 -9.75 1.07
C ALA A 244 -16.20 -11.11 1.60
N SER A 245 -16.49 -11.41 2.86
CA SER A 245 -16.00 -12.63 3.55
C SER A 245 -16.42 -13.93 2.85
N GLU A 246 -17.62 -13.93 2.26
CA GLU A 246 -18.23 -15.07 1.57
C GLU A 246 -17.49 -15.40 0.27
N GLN A 247 -16.85 -14.40 -0.35
CA GLN A 247 -16.17 -14.54 -1.63
C GLN A 247 -14.68 -14.86 -1.47
N LEU A 248 -14.15 -14.81 -0.24
CA LEU A 248 -12.78 -15.19 0.04
C LEU A 248 -12.55 -16.69 -0.19
N SER A 249 -11.69 -17.01 -1.15
CA SER A 249 -11.30 -18.36 -1.49
C SER A 249 -9.80 -18.48 -1.76
N PHE A 250 -9.22 -19.61 -1.36
CA PHE A 250 -7.81 -19.87 -1.65
C PHE A 250 -7.58 -20.18 -3.13
N ALA A 251 -6.38 -19.81 -3.61
CA ALA A 251 -5.86 -20.23 -4.89
C ALA A 251 -5.30 -21.66 -4.77
N TRP A 252 -5.60 -22.51 -5.75
CA TRP A 252 -5.19 -23.92 -5.73
C TRP A 252 -4.25 -24.29 -6.88
N SER A 253 -4.40 -23.64 -8.05
CA SER A 253 -3.62 -24.01 -9.20
C SER A 253 -2.17 -23.54 -9.10
N PRO A 254 -1.19 -24.32 -9.63
CA PRO A 254 0.22 -23.91 -9.67
C PRO A 254 0.44 -22.53 -10.30
N ALA A 255 -0.32 -22.20 -11.36
CA ALA A 255 -0.24 -20.91 -12.02
C ALA A 255 -0.64 -19.74 -11.12
N ARG A 256 -1.67 -19.92 -10.28
CA ARG A 256 -2.12 -18.89 -9.33
C ARG A 256 -1.19 -18.72 -8.13
N LEU A 257 -0.48 -19.79 -7.73
CA LEU A 257 0.49 -19.79 -6.64
C LEU A 257 1.92 -19.47 -7.10
N ALA A 258 2.16 -19.42 -8.42
CA ALA A 258 3.49 -19.24 -9.01
C ALA A 258 4.21 -17.99 -8.50
N THR A 259 3.49 -16.89 -8.32
CA THR A 259 4.04 -15.61 -7.84
C THR A 259 4.63 -15.76 -6.44
N GLU A 260 3.90 -16.38 -5.48
CA GLU A 260 4.41 -16.63 -4.14
C GLU A 260 5.58 -17.60 -4.16
N ILE A 261 5.51 -18.67 -4.96
CA ILE A 261 6.59 -19.63 -5.12
C ILE A 261 7.85 -18.93 -5.62
N ASN A 262 7.73 -18.07 -6.64
CA ASN A 262 8.88 -17.36 -7.22
C ASN A 262 9.53 -16.38 -6.22
N ILE A 263 8.76 -15.73 -5.38
CA ILE A 263 9.29 -14.80 -4.38
C ILE A 263 9.90 -15.54 -3.20
N ARG A 264 9.25 -16.58 -2.69
CA ARG A 264 9.63 -17.31 -1.48
C ARG A 264 10.73 -18.35 -1.70
N THR A 265 10.90 -18.85 -2.94
CA THR A 265 11.93 -19.85 -3.23
C THR A 265 13.16 -19.22 -3.87
N GLU A 266 14.32 -19.35 -3.24
CA GLU A 266 15.60 -18.78 -3.73
C GLU A 266 16.17 -19.57 -4.91
N THR A 267 15.87 -20.85 -4.97
CA THR A 267 16.48 -21.76 -5.93
C THR A 267 15.63 -21.91 -7.18
N LYS A 268 16.31 -21.95 -8.35
CA LYS A 268 15.69 -22.37 -9.62
C LYS A 268 15.36 -23.86 -9.67
N SER A 269 15.63 -24.62 -8.59
CA SER A 269 15.37 -26.06 -8.51
C SER A 269 13.88 -26.36 -8.62
N LEU A 270 13.50 -27.13 -9.62
CA LEU A 270 12.14 -27.60 -9.82
C LEU A 270 11.61 -28.39 -8.60
N VAL A 271 12.50 -29.16 -7.95
CA VAL A 271 12.16 -29.94 -6.75
C VAL A 271 11.80 -29.02 -5.59
N SER A 272 12.57 -27.95 -5.33
CA SER A 272 12.30 -26.99 -4.28
C SER A 272 10.96 -26.26 -4.52
N ARG A 273 10.74 -25.84 -5.77
CA ARG A 273 9.48 -25.18 -6.17
C ARG A 273 8.27 -26.10 -6.01
N PHE A 274 8.40 -27.37 -6.38
CA PHE A 274 7.35 -28.37 -6.24
C PHE A 274 7.06 -28.68 -4.75
N ARG A 275 8.10 -28.85 -3.93
CA ARG A 275 7.92 -29.03 -2.47
C ARG A 275 7.21 -27.83 -1.85
N TYR A 276 7.58 -26.61 -2.23
CA TYR A 276 6.94 -25.41 -1.72
C TYR A 276 5.47 -25.30 -2.19
N TYR A 277 5.18 -25.67 -3.44
CA TYR A 277 3.80 -25.76 -3.92
C TYR A 277 2.97 -26.75 -3.09
N LEU A 278 3.48 -27.94 -2.81
CA LEU A 278 2.79 -28.92 -1.94
C LEU A 278 2.57 -28.38 -0.53
N HIS A 279 3.58 -27.65 0.01
CA HIS A 279 3.44 -26.96 1.29
C HIS A 279 2.29 -25.95 1.25
N LEU A 280 2.19 -25.12 0.21
CA LEU A 280 1.11 -24.13 0.06
C LEU A 280 -0.28 -24.82 -0.02
N VAL A 281 -0.39 -25.88 -0.81
CA VAL A 281 -1.65 -26.66 -0.89
C VAL A 281 -2.03 -27.21 0.48
N PHE A 282 -1.07 -27.78 1.20
CA PHE A 282 -1.31 -28.33 2.54
C PHE A 282 -1.74 -27.23 3.52
N MET A 283 -1.07 -26.07 3.52
CA MET A 283 -1.45 -24.93 4.37
C MET A 283 -2.84 -24.39 4.04
N ASN A 284 -3.20 -24.33 2.75
CA ASN A 284 -4.53 -23.90 2.33
C ASN A 284 -5.62 -24.91 2.78
N LEU A 285 -5.34 -26.23 2.72
CA LEU A 285 -6.25 -27.26 3.22
C LEU A 285 -6.46 -27.14 4.72
N ILE A 286 -5.37 -27.04 5.49
CA ILE A 286 -5.45 -26.89 6.95
C ILE A 286 -6.16 -25.58 7.31
N GLY A 287 -5.76 -24.45 6.73
CA GLY A 287 -6.37 -23.15 7.01
C GLY A 287 -7.86 -23.15 6.67
N GLY A 288 -8.24 -23.70 5.51
CA GLY A 288 -9.64 -23.86 5.12
C GLY A 288 -10.44 -24.74 6.09
N TRP A 289 -9.86 -25.85 6.56
CA TRP A 289 -10.48 -26.72 7.54
C TRP A 289 -10.64 -26.04 8.89
N LEU A 290 -9.60 -25.36 9.41
CA LEU A 290 -9.64 -24.62 10.67
C LEU A 290 -10.72 -23.53 10.65
N MET A 291 -10.78 -22.73 9.56
CA MET A 291 -11.80 -21.70 9.39
C MET A 291 -13.21 -22.28 9.28
N SER A 292 -13.40 -23.37 8.52
CA SER A 292 -14.71 -24.00 8.34
C SER A 292 -15.26 -24.59 9.65
N ARG A 293 -14.37 -25.10 10.51
CA ARG A 293 -14.73 -25.65 11.82
C ARG A 293 -14.71 -24.61 12.94
N LYS A 294 -14.36 -23.36 12.63
CA LYS A 294 -14.23 -22.24 13.59
C LYS A 294 -13.36 -22.64 14.79
N ILE A 295 -12.26 -23.34 14.52
CA ILE A 295 -11.35 -23.83 15.56
C ILE A 295 -10.63 -22.64 16.17
N LYS A 296 -10.49 -22.66 17.49
CA LYS A 296 -9.69 -21.72 18.24
C LYS A 296 -8.42 -22.43 18.72
N THR A 297 -7.27 -21.88 18.30
CA THR A 297 -5.95 -22.31 18.79
C THR A 297 -5.41 -21.26 19.76
N ASP A 298 -4.35 -21.58 20.50
CA ASP A 298 -3.71 -20.60 21.38
C ASP A 298 -3.21 -19.36 20.63
N ALA A 299 -2.87 -19.53 19.35
CA ALA A 299 -2.31 -18.47 18.51
C ALA A 299 -3.35 -17.73 17.66
N THR A 300 -4.52 -18.33 17.36
CA THR A 300 -5.46 -17.75 16.38
C THR A 300 -6.89 -18.27 16.57
N ASP A 301 -7.86 -17.35 16.56
CA ASP A 301 -9.29 -17.66 16.43
C ASP A 301 -9.67 -17.75 14.95
N TRP A 302 -9.59 -18.97 14.38
CA TRP A 302 -9.89 -19.18 12.95
C TRP A 302 -11.34 -18.93 12.59
N GLY A 303 -12.25 -18.91 13.59
CA GLY A 303 -13.65 -18.56 13.38
C GLY A 303 -13.85 -17.08 13.08
N ALA A 304 -13.02 -16.21 13.66
CA ALA A 304 -13.04 -14.75 13.46
C ALA A 304 -12.12 -14.31 12.31
N TYR A 305 -11.20 -15.16 11.83
CA TYR A 305 -10.12 -14.80 10.91
C TYR A 305 -10.58 -14.02 9.66
N LYS A 306 -11.71 -14.42 9.04
CA LYS A 306 -12.22 -13.70 7.86
C LYS A 306 -12.72 -12.29 8.18
N GLN A 307 -13.22 -12.06 9.40
CA GLN A 307 -13.65 -10.74 9.86
C GLN A 307 -12.43 -9.85 10.13
N ASP A 308 -11.41 -10.40 10.81
CA ASP A 308 -10.14 -9.72 11.05
C ASP A 308 -9.43 -9.41 9.74
N PHE A 309 -9.50 -10.33 8.76
CA PHE A 309 -8.99 -10.13 7.41
C PHE A 309 -9.58 -8.88 6.77
N ILE A 310 -10.92 -8.75 6.76
CA ILE A 310 -11.61 -7.59 6.18
C ILE A 310 -11.25 -6.31 6.93
N ALA A 311 -11.21 -6.37 8.26
CA ALA A 311 -10.87 -5.21 9.08
C ALA A 311 -9.44 -4.69 8.81
N ASN A 312 -8.52 -5.58 8.42
CA ASN A 312 -7.11 -5.27 8.15
C ASN A 312 -6.79 -5.05 6.65
N CYS A 313 -7.80 -4.78 5.81
CA CYS A 313 -7.59 -4.47 4.39
C CYS A 313 -7.12 -3.02 4.19
N ASP A 314 -6.02 -2.88 3.45
CA ASP A 314 -5.48 -1.61 2.95
C ASP A 314 -6.12 -1.26 1.60
N PHE A 315 -7.33 -0.71 1.62
CA PHE A 315 -8.07 -0.34 0.41
C PHE A 315 -8.35 1.16 0.30
N ILE A 316 -8.03 1.94 1.33
CA ILE A 316 -8.06 3.41 1.33
C ILE A 316 -6.77 3.89 1.99
N LYS A 317 -6.08 4.81 1.34
CA LYS A 317 -4.81 5.35 1.84
C LYS A 317 -4.61 6.81 1.44
N PHE A 318 -3.74 7.50 2.18
CA PHE A 318 -3.38 8.88 1.92
C PHE A 318 -1.86 9.02 1.76
N GLU A 319 -1.43 9.45 0.58
CA GLU A 319 -0.03 9.69 0.23
C GLU A 319 0.02 10.89 -0.73
N ASP A 320 0.18 12.08 -0.17
CA ASP A 320 0.05 13.35 -0.92
C ASP A 320 -1.24 13.43 -1.79
N GLY A 321 -2.16 12.50 -1.60
CA GLY A 321 -3.41 12.31 -2.31
C GLY A 321 -4.19 11.13 -1.76
N LEU A 322 -5.49 11.10 -2.01
CA LEU A 322 -6.38 10.02 -1.61
C LEU A 322 -6.36 8.91 -2.67
N LYS A 323 -6.07 7.70 -2.25
CA LYS A 323 -6.14 6.49 -3.08
C LYS A 323 -7.18 5.54 -2.48
N MET A 324 -8.09 5.02 -3.30
CA MET A 324 -9.16 4.13 -2.87
C MET A 324 -9.36 3.00 -3.88
N CYS A 325 -9.60 1.78 -3.37
CA CYS A 325 -10.08 0.65 -4.16
C CYS A 325 -11.41 0.19 -3.55
N ILE A 326 -12.53 0.46 -4.19
CA ILE A 326 -13.88 0.29 -3.61
C ILE A 326 -14.77 -0.58 -4.50
N SER A 327 -15.76 -1.25 -3.91
CA SER A 327 -16.81 -1.96 -4.62
C SER A 327 -18.00 -1.03 -4.86
N CYS A 328 -18.54 -0.98 -6.07
CA CYS A 328 -19.71 -0.18 -6.40
C CYS A 328 -20.53 -0.81 -7.53
N THR A 329 -21.79 -0.35 -7.66
CA THR A 329 -22.62 -0.66 -8.83
C THR A 329 -22.26 0.26 -10.00
N PRO A 330 -22.58 -0.11 -11.25
CA PRO A 330 -22.42 0.80 -12.40
C PRO A 330 -23.09 2.17 -12.21
N VAL A 331 -24.26 2.20 -11.59
CA VAL A 331 -24.99 3.47 -11.32
C VAL A 331 -24.23 4.33 -10.31
N GLN A 332 -23.71 3.72 -9.24
CA GLN A 332 -22.88 4.43 -8.26
C GLN A 332 -21.59 4.94 -8.89
N ARG A 333 -20.94 4.15 -9.76
CA ARG A 333 -19.76 4.60 -10.50
C ARG A 333 -20.05 5.84 -11.33
N GLU A 334 -21.17 5.86 -12.08
CA GLU A 334 -21.57 7.01 -12.89
C GLU A 334 -21.77 8.25 -12.03
N ALA A 335 -22.48 8.14 -10.90
CA ALA A 335 -22.64 9.24 -9.95
C ALA A 335 -21.32 9.74 -9.36
N ILE A 336 -20.40 8.82 -9.04
CA ILE A 336 -19.04 9.16 -8.57
C ILE A 336 -18.28 9.94 -9.64
N ILE A 337 -18.29 9.47 -10.90
CA ILE A 337 -17.62 10.13 -12.01
C ILE A 337 -18.22 11.52 -12.27
N GLU A 338 -19.52 11.66 -12.26
CA GLU A 338 -20.21 12.94 -12.42
C GLU A 338 -19.77 13.94 -11.36
N TYR A 339 -19.82 13.53 -10.09
CA TYR A 339 -19.40 14.37 -8.97
C TYR A 339 -17.91 14.77 -9.10
N LEU A 340 -17.00 13.81 -9.27
CA LEU A 340 -15.56 14.09 -9.38
C LEU A 340 -15.25 14.97 -10.59
N SER A 341 -15.96 14.79 -11.70
CA SER A 341 -15.82 15.63 -12.89
C SER A 341 -16.25 17.06 -12.67
N SER A 342 -17.33 17.27 -11.90
CA SER A 342 -17.79 18.63 -11.53
C SER A 342 -16.76 19.34 -10.65
N GLN A 343 -16.16 18.63 -9.67
CA GLN A 343 -15.11 19.17 -8.82
C GLN A 343 -13.82 19.46 -9.62
N GLU A 344 -13.51 18.62 -10.60
CA GLU A 344 -12.37 18.79 -11.48
C GLU A 344 -12.55 19.99 -12.43
N GLN A 345 -13.75 20.22 -12.95
CA GLN A 345 -14.08 21.40 -13.75
C GLN A 345 -14.00 22.70 -12.93
N ALA A 346 -14.42 22.63 -11.66
CA ALA A 346 -14.27 23.73 -10.69
C ALA A 346 -12.81 23.99 -10.30
N GLY A 347 -11.86 23.14 -10.70
CA GLY A 347 -10.44 23.28 -10.38
C GLY A 347 -10.08 22.92 -8.95
N GLN A 348 -10.97 22.23 -8.23
CA GLN A 348 -10.78 21.85 -6.84
C GLN A 348 -9.98 20.59 -6.66
N ILE A 349 -10.11 19.64 -7.61
CA ILE A 349 -9.41 18.36 -7.59
C ILE A 349 -8.88 18.02 -8.98
N THR A 350 -7.99 17.02 -9.03
CA THR A 350 -7.73 16.19 -10.21
C THR A 350 -7.91 14.73 -9.82
N PHE A 351 -8.40 13.90 -10.74
CA PHE A 351 -8.62 12.49 -10.42
C PHE A 351 -8.33 11.56 -11.58
N GLY A 352 -7.89 10.35 -11.23
CA GLY A 352 -7.79 9.21 -12.12
C GLY A 352 -8.64 8.05 -11.63
N ILE A 353 -9.16 7.29 -12.57
CA ILE A 353 -10.09 6.19 -12.30
C ILE A 353 -9.77 4.99 -13.17
N HIS A 354 -9.95 3.79 -12.61
CA HIS A 354 -9.96 2.53 -13.34
C HIS A 354 -11.02 1.59 -12.77
N VAL A 355 -11.67 0.83 -13.65
CA VAL A 355 -12.75 -0.10 -13.32
C VAL A 355 -12.30 -1.52 -13.59
N ALA A 356 -12.36 -2.39 -12.59
CA ALA A 356 -12.10 -3.81 -12.70
C ALA A 356 -13.33 -4.62 -12.28
N SER A 357 -13.42 -5.89 -12.68
CA SER A 357 -14.52 -6.79 -12.25
C SER A 357 -14.24 -7.46 -10.90
N ALA A 358 -13.01 -7.39 -10.40
CA ALA A 358 -12.56 -8.06 -9.20
C ALA A 358 -11.45 -7.28 -8.49
N ALA A 359 -11.26 -7.55 -7.21
CA ALA A 359 -10.14 -7.10 -6.42
C ALA A 359 -9.04 -8.18 -6.36
N LEU A 360 -7.78 -7.74 -6.40
CA LEU A 360 -6.58 -8.53 -6.13
C LEU A 360 -6.15 -8.33 -4.69
N ILE A 361 -5.70 -9.40 -4.05
CA ILE A 361 -5.22 -9.40 -2.67
C ILE A 361 -3.76 -9.86 -2.63
N THR A 362 -2.92 -9.09 -1.97
CA THR A 362 -1.55 -9.49 -1.59
C THR A 362 -1.37 -9.26 -0.10
N CYS A 363 -0.83 -10.24 0.62
CA CYS A 363 -0.81 -10.23 2.08
C CYS A 363 0.60 -10.09 2.63
N MET A 364 0.68 -9.38 3.75
CA MET A 364 1.80 -9.40 4.67
C MET A 364 1.31 -9.94 6.02
N ILE A 365 1.84 -11.07 6.46
CA ILE A 365 1.38 -11.76 7.66
C ILE A 365 2.56 -11.99 8.58
N THR A 366 2.59 -11.28 9.70
CA THR A 366 3.55 -11.52 10.79
C THR A 366 2.95 -12.49 11.81
N ALA A 367 1.66 -12.30 12.11
CA ALA A 367 0.89 -13.22 12.95
C ALA A 367 -0.57 -13.28 12.47
N TYR A 368 -1.15 -14.48 12.35
CA TYR A 368 -2.51 -14.66 11.84
C TYR A 368 -3.61 -14.06 12.73
N GLN A 369 -3.38 -13.91 14.04
CA GLN A 369 -4.37 -13.36 14.97
C GLN A 369 -4.46 -11.83 14.90
N SER A 370 -3.35 -11.13 14.72
CA SER A 370 -3.31 -9.68 14.97
C SER A 370 -2.49 -8.90 13.94
N GLU A 371 -1.34 -9.41 13.51
CA GLU A 371 -0.40 -8.68 12.68
C GLU A 371 -0.42 -9.18 11.23
N HIS A 372 -1.52 -8.94 10.55
CA HIS A 372 -1.64 -9.18 9.12
C HIS A 372 -2.28 -8.00 8.41
N ILE A 373 -1.80 -7.71 7.22
CA ILE A 373 -2.29 -6.64 6.36
C ILE A 373 -2.57 -7.22 4.98
N HIS A 374 -3.69 -6.81 4.40
CA HIS A 374 -4.14 -7.24 3.09
C HIS A 374 -4.20 -6.04 2.16
N PHE A 375 -3.21 -5.94 1.27
CA PHE A 375 -3.14 -4.89 0.26
C PHE A 375 -4.11 -5.19 -0.86
N ILE A 376 -5.02 -4.25 -1.12
CA ILE A 376 -6.08 -4.39 -2.09
C ILE A 376 -5.82 -3.48 -3.29
N ASP A 377 -6.00 -4.05 -4.49
CA ASP A 377 -5.95 -3.32 -5.76
C ASP A 377 -6.97 -3.90 -6.74
N GLY A 378 -7.22 -3.22 -7.86
CA GLY A 378 -8.01 -3.78 -8.97
C GLY A 378 -7.26 -4.95 -9.64
N ALA A 379 -7.99 -6.03 -9.97
CA ALA A 379 -7.39 -7.29 -10.40
C ALA A 379 -6.72 -7.26 -11.79
N ASP A 380 -6.85 -6.18 -12.54
CA ASP A 380 -6.34 -6.00 -13.90
C ASP A 380 -5.41 -4.78 -14.05
N GLY A 381 -4.95 -4.20 -12.95
CA GLY A 381 -4.00 -3.09 -12.95
C GLY A 381 -4.43 -1.85 -12.16
N GLY A 382 -5.59 -1.87 -11.55
CA GLY A 382 -6.12 -0.98 -10.53
C GLY A 382 -5.49 0.41 -10.42
N TYR A 383 -4.70 0.64 -9.37
CA TYR A 383 -4.06 1.93 -9.12
C TYR A 383 -3.13 2.38 -10.25
N SER A 384 -2.40 1.47 -10.89
CA SER A 384 -1.48 1.81 -11.98
C SER A 384 -2.23 2.36 -13.19
N LEU A 385 -3.38 1.78 -13.54
CA LEU A 385 -4.22 2.27 -14.64
C LEU A 385 -4.98 3.55 -14.27
N ALA A 386 -5.40 3.70 -13.02
CA ALA A 386 -5.96 4.96 -12.52
C ALA A 386 -4.92 6.10 -12.56
N ALA A 387 -3.65 5.81 -12.22
CA ALA A 387 -2.54 6.77 -12.33
C ALA A 387 -2.27 7.16 -13.79
N LEU A 388 -2.30 6.20 -14.71
CA LEU A 388 -2.18 6.46 -16.14
C LEU A 388 -3.34 7.35 -16.66
N ASN A 389 -4.57 7.09 -16.23
CA ASN A 389 -5.73 7.92 -16.57
C ASN A 389 -5.54 9.36 -16.06
N LEU A 390 -5.09 9.55 -14.82
CA LEU A 390 -4.78 10.85 -14.25
C LEU A 390 -3.70 11.59 -15.04
N LYS A 391 -2.60 10.90 -15.39
CA LYS A 391 -1.50 11.45 -16.18
C LYS A 391 -1.96 11.91 -17.56
N ASN A 392 -2.75 11.10 -18.26
CA ASN A 392 -3.28 11.44 -19.60
C ASN A 392 -4.19 12.68 -19.56
N LYS A 393 -5.04 12.82 -18.54
CA LYS A 393 -5.85 14.02 -18.34
C LYS A 393 -5.01 15.30 -18.17
N ARG A 394 -3.87 15.20 -17.48
CA ARG A 394 -2.94 16.35 -17.28
C ARG A 394 -2.26 16.77 -18.57
N THR A 395 -1.88 15.82 -19.40
CA THR A 395 -1.21 16.13 -20.69
C THR A 395 -2.17 16.71 -21.74
N THR A 396 -3.46 16.41 -21.64
CA THR A 396 -4.49 16.91 -22.58
C THR A 396 -5.08 18.26 -22.16
N ARG A 397 -4.87 18.71 -20.93
CA ARG A 397 -5.31 20.04 -20.48
C ARG A 397 -4.24 21.10 -20.85
N PRO A 398 -4.58 22.16 -21.60
CA PRO A 398 -3.68 23.27 -21.77
C PRO A 398 -3.38 23.87 -20.39
N ALA A 399 -2.08 24.21 -20.16
CA ALA A 399 -1.67 24.89 -18.94
C ALA A 399 -2.56 26.13 -18.75
N ARG A 400 -3.35 26.18 -17.69
CA ARG A 400 -4.03 27.42 -17.29
C ARG A 400 -2.95 28.44 -16.98
N ARG A 401 -2.86 29.48 -17.83
CA ARG A 401 -2.01 30.66 -17.63
C ARG A 401 -2.50 31.48 -16.47
#